data_3eb1de5b1b5b41ef02dcb3be0bbf3997
#
_entry.id   3eb1de5b1b5b41ef02dcb3be0bbf3997
#
_cell.length_a   1.000
_cell.length_b   1.000
_cell.length_c   1.000
_cell.angle_alpha   90.00
_cell.angle_beta   90.00
_cell.angle_gamma   90.00
#
_symmetry.space_group_name_H-M   'P 1'
#
loop_
_entity.id
_entity.type
_entity.pdbx_description
1 polymer ?
#
loop_
_entity_poly.entity_id
_entity_poly.type
_entity_poly.pdbx_seq_one_letter_code
_entity_poly.pdbx_strand_id
1 'polypeptide(L)'
;MAKLAAVLTLIALLACTARTCQAGYGYPNPVPSTGSPPPPYAPSTPSPPPPTHATPSPPPTYTPSTPSPPPPTPSPPPPTPATPSPPPPYTPPTPSPPPHTPSPPTKGLAVGYYKKSCPRAEDIVRKVVSDANAGIMAGLIRLFFHDCFVRGCDASVLLDQVDPNSPTEKFGIPNLSLRGFEVIDAAKARIEKECGSDVVSCADVVAFAGRDATYFLSNKKVYFDMPSGRYDGLVSFSNETLPNLPPPFATVDQLKANFASKGLTADEMVTLSGAHTIGISHCSSFNSSFSDRLNPRTSDMDPTLMSSLREQCKSDSGSDNTVVQDIKTPNKVDNKYYKNVLSHEVLFDSDAALMKADDTSAAVRANAKDNGVWEEKFKAAMVRMGAIDVKTNVNGEIRRKCRVVNSH
;
A
#
# COMPACT_ATOMS: atom_id res chain seq x y z
N MET A 1 -5.44 -28.37 -35.61
CA MET A 1 -4.42 -29.26 -35.00
C MET A 1 -3.18 -28.50 -34.53
N ALA A 2 -2.71 -27.48 -35.22
CA ALA A 2 -1.51 -26.70 -34.79
C ALA A 2 -1.70 -25.89 -33.47
N LYS A 3 -2.90 -25.42 -33.16
CA LYS A 3 -3.19 -24.66 -31.93
C LYS A 3 -3.25 -25.53 -30.67
N LEU A 4 -3.55 -26.82 -30.81
CA LEU A 4 -3.58 -27.76 -29.67
C LEU A 4 -2.18 -28.22 -29.29
N ALA A 5 -1.26 -28.33 -30.27
CA ALA A 5 0.13 -28.68 -30.01
C ALA A 5 0.89 -27.57 -29.26
N ALA A 6 0.59 -26.29 -29.53
CA ALA A 6 1.24 -25.15 -28.85
C ALA A 6 0.84 -25.04 -27.36
N VAL A 7 -0.42 -25.38 -27.03
CA VAL A 7 -0.92 -25.35 -25.64
C VAL A 7 -0.31 -26.50 -24.82
N LEU A 8 -0.15 -27.69 -25.41
CA LEU A 8 0.46 -28.83 -24.72
C LEU A 8 1.97 -28.64 -24.51
N THR A 9 2.66 -27.93 -25.40
CA THR A 9 4.10 -27.62 -25.22
C THR A 9 4.32 -26.58 -24.12
N LEU A 10 3.41 -25.61 -23.97
CA LEU A 10 3.48 -24.62 -22.89
C LEU A 10 3.23 -25.24 -21.51
N ILE A 11 2.30 -26.19 -21.41
CA ILE A 11 2.02 -26.94 -20.17
C ILE A 11 3.19 -27.87 -19.79
N ALA A 12 3.87 -28.45 -20.76
CA ALA A 12 5.04 -29.30 -20.52
C ALA A 12 6.27 -28.49 -20.04
N LEU A 13 6.46 -27.26 -20.51
CA LEU A 13 7.53 -26.36 -20.06
C LEU A 13 7.28 -25.84 -18.64
N LEU A 14 6.03 -25.56 -18.27
CA LEU A 14 5.67 -25.18 -16.90
C LEU A 14 5.82 -26.33 -15.88
N ALA A 15 5.63 -27.57 -16.29
CA ALA A 15 5.81 -28.73 -15.43
C ALA A 15 7.28 -29.11 -15.19
N CYS A 16 8.22 -28.68 -16.05
CA CYS A 16 9.65 -28.99 -15.91
C CYS A 16 10.38 -28.05 -14.92
N THR A 17 9.86 -26.83 -14.67
CA THR A 17 10.45 -25.86 -13.73
C THR A 17 10.04 -26.07 -12.27
N ALA A 18 9.03 -26.90 -12.01
CA ALA A 18 8.53 -27.16 -10.65
C ALA A 18 9.28 -28.26 -9.87
N ARG A 19 10.31 -28.88 -10.43
CA ARG A 19 11.01 -30.04 -9.80
C ARG A 19 12.40 -29.77 -9.21
N THR A 20 12.91 -28.54 -9.22
CA THR A 20 14.30 -28.27 -8.76
C THR A 20 14.48 -27.14 -7.76
N CYS A 21 13.51 -26.84 -6.90
CA CYS A 21 13.73 -25.97 -5.74
C CYS A 21 13.02 -26.49 -4.50
N GLN A 22 13.45 -27.63 -3.99
CA GLN A 22 13.11 -28.10 -2.64
C GLN A 22 14.36 -27.96 -1.78
N ALA A 23 14.71 -26.71 -1.41
CA ALA A 23 15.63 -26.42 -0.32
C ALA A 23 14.78 -26.23 0.94
N GLY A 24 14.86 -27.19 1.84
CA GLY A 24 14.17 -27.19 3.12
C GLY A 24 14.69 -26.06 4.02
N TYR A 25 13.79 -25.19 4.47
CA TYR A 25 14.03 -24.30 5.61
C TYR A 25 13.53 -25.01 6.88
N GLY A 26 14.46 -25.72 7.55
CA GLY A 26 14.28 -26.17 8.91
C GLY A 26 14.55 -25.01 9.87
N TYR A 27 13.58 -24.65 10.69
CA TYR A 27 13.81 -23.78 11.85
C TYR A 27 14.51 -24.60 12.94
N PRO A 28 15.66 -24.15 13.50
CA PRO A 28 16.24 -24.75 14.68
C PRO A 28 15.53 -24.25 15.94
N ASN A 29 15.12 -25.19 16.80
CA ASN A 29 14.69 -24.91 18.16
C ASN A 29 15.84 -24.29 18.98
N PRO A 30 15.58 -23.39 19.94
CA PRO A 30 16.61 -22.82 20.78
C PRO A 30 17.13 -23.85 21.80
N VAL A 31 18.42 -24.12 21.71
CA VAL A 31 19.17 -24.87 22.72
C VAL A 31 19.69 -23.89 23.79
N PRO A 32 19.69 -24.23 25.10
CA PRO A 32 20.21 -23.35 26.14
C PRO A 32 21.71 -23.12 26.01
N SER A 33 22.14 -21.88 26.01
CA SER A 33 23.53 -21.46 25.94
C SER A 33 24.25 -21.74 27.26
N THR A 34 25.21 -22.65 27.26
CA THR A 34 26.30 -22.68 28.24
C THR A 34 27.37 -21.70 27.77
N GLY A 35 27.65 -20.71 28.60
CA GLY A 35 28.59 -19.64 28.25
C GLY A 35 30.03 -20.17 28.18
N SER A 36 30.73 -19.73 27.13
CA SER A 36 32.19 -19.74 27.03
C SER A 36 32.70 -18.30 27.15
N PRO A 37 33.86 -18.07 27.80
CA PRO A 37 34.40 -16.75 28.02
C PRO A 37 34.93 -16.12 26.71
N PRO A 38 34.95 -14.77 26.61
CA PRO A 38 35.44 -14.07 25.42
C PRO A 38 36.94 -14.18 25.24
N PRO A 39 37.45 -14.18 23.98
CA PRO A 39 38.88 -14.21 23.71
C PRO A 39 39.56 -12.88 24.08
N PRO A 40 40.88 -12.88 24.38
CA PRO A 40 41.61 -11.72 24.80
C PRO A 40 41.79 -10.69 23.66
N TYR A 41 41.74 -9.43 24.02
CA TYR A 41 41.95 -8.26 23.15
C TYR A 41 43.35 -8.29 22.51
N ALA A 42 43.42 -8.18 21.19
CA ALA A 42 44.63 -7.86 20.44
C ALA A 42 44.90 -6.35 20.51
N PRO A 43 46.20 -5.94 20.61
CA PRO A 43 46.53 -4.50 20.69
C PRO A 43 46.26 -3.78 19.36
N SER A 44 45.74 -2.58 19.50
CA SER A 44 45.44 -1.65 18.40
C SER A 44 46.74 -1.11 17.77
N THR A 45 46.83 -1.20 16.45
CA THR A 45 47.88 -0.58 15.64
C THR A 45 47.72 0.96 15.66
N PRO A 46 48.82 1.74 15.76
CA PRO A 46 48.73 3.22 15.76
C PRO A 46 48.36 3.75 14.37
N SER A 47 47.52 4.81 14.38
CA SER A 47 47.09 5.57 13.21
C SER A 47 48.28 6.28 12.51
N PRO A 48 48.25 6.42 11.16
CA PRO A 48 49.28 7.13 10.42
C PRO A 48 49.22 8.63 10.69
N PRO A 49 50.39 9.34 10.57
CA PRO A 49 50.46 10.77 10.82
C PRO A 49 49.76 11.62 9.76
N PRO A 50 49.33 12.85 10.09
CA PRO A 50 48.61 13.73 9.18
C PRO A 50 49.50 14.22 8.02
N PRO A 51 48.92 14.52 6.83
CA PRO A 51 49.69 14.98 5.68
C PRO A 51 50.27 16.37 5.89
N THR A 52 51.53 16.53 5.47
CA THR A 52 52.33 17.75 5.48
C THR A 52 51.73 18.83 4.59
N HIS A 53 51.86 20.05 5.03
CA HIS A 53 51.42 21.30 4.44
C HIS A 53 51.75 21.44 2.94
N ALA A 54 50.73 21.85 2.17
CA ALA A 54 50.90 22.28 0.79
C ALA A 54 51.62 23.61 0.66
N THR A 55 52.52 23.69 -0.30
CA THR A 55 53.29 24.86 -0.69
C THR A 55 52.38 25.99 -1.22
N PRO A 56 52.61 27.27 -0.92
CA PRO A 56 51.78 28.38 -1.38
C PRO A 56 51.93 28.61 -2.89
N SER A 57 50.83 28.87 -3.57
CA SER A 57 50.77 29.23 -4.98
C SER A 57 51.31 30.61 -5.25
N PRO A 58 51.96 30.87 -6.43
CA PRO A 58 52.51 32.18 -6.80
C PRO A 58 51.39 33.22 -7.03
N PRO A 59 51.69 34.51 -6.88
CA PRO A 59 50.72 35.60 -7.02
C PRO A 59 50.27 35.81 -8.46
N PRO A 60 49.04 36.31 -8.72
CA PRO A 60 48.51 36.54 -10.03
C PRO A 60 49.22 37.67 -10.78
N THR A 61 49.53 37.41 -12.03
CA THR A 61 50.10 38.36 -12.98
C THR A 61 49.04 39.39 -13.40
N TYR A 62 49.37 40.70 -13.24
CA TYR A 62 48.54 41.81 -13.70
C TYR A 62 48.53 41.88 -15.22
N THR A 63 47.33 41.81 -15.83
CA THR A 63 47.08 42.21 -17.22
C THR A 63 46.55 43.65 -17.28
N PRO A 64 46.98 44.47 -18.24
CA PRO A 64 46.55 45.87 -18.31
C PRO A 64 45.06 45.99 -18.69
N SER A 65 44.39 46.97 -18.09
CA SER A 65 42.98 47.29 -18.27
C SER A 65 42.67 47.76 -19.69
N THR A 66 41.64 47.17 -20.29
CA THR A 66 41.05 47.59 -21.56
C THR A 66 40.36 48.96 -21.42
N PRO A 67 40.38 49.85 -22.44
CA PRO A 67 39.72 51.15 -22.34
C PRO A 67 38.19 51.06 -22.23
N SER A 68 37.62 52.01 -21.49
CA SER A 68 36.19 52.13 -21.24
C SER A 68 35.37 52.30 -22.52
N PRO A 69 34.16 51.68 -22.60
CA PRO A 69 33.25 51.86 -23.70
C PRO A 69 32.66 53.28 -23.76
N PRO A 70 32.20 53.74 -24.93
CA PRO A 70 31.62 55.07 -25.11
C PRO A 70 30.25 55.20 -24.38
N PRO A 71 29.82 56.44 -24.11
CA PRO A 71 28.62 56.72 -23.33
C PRO A 71 27.35 56.20 -24.03
N PRO A 72 26.34 55.75 -23.25
CA PRO A 72 25.12 55.18 -23.78
C PRO A 72 24.27 56.20 -24.52
N THR A 73 23.70 55.76 -25.66
CA THR A 73 22.70 56.49 -26.44
C THR A 73 21.47 56.81 -25.58
N PRO A 74 20.81 57.99 -25.78
CA PRO A 74 19.62 58.37 -25.01
C PRO A 74 18.48 57.33 -25.16
N SER A 75 17.87 56.97 -24.05
CA SER A 75 16.72 56.04 -24.02
C SER A 75 15.51 56.58 -24.77
N PRO A 76 14.74 55.73 -25.44
CA PRO A 76 13.48 56.13 -26.09
C PRO A 76 12.47 56.61 -25.04
N PRO A 77 11.50 57.48 -25.42
CA PRO A 77 10.48 57.99 -24.50
C PRO A 77 9.63 56.83 -23.91
N PRO A 78 9.07 57.04 -22.70
CA PRO A 78 8.25 56.02 -22.04
C PRO A 78 7.00 55.68 -22.87
N PRO A 79 6.56 54.41 -22.90
CA PRO A 79 5.37 54.01 -23.60
C PRO A 79 4.11 54.66 -22.97
N THR A 80 3.18 55.06 -23.83
CA THR A 80 1.88 55.59 -23.46
C THR A 80 1.15 54.59 -22.52
N PRO A 81 0.43 55.06 -21.48
CA PRO A 81 -0.32 54.20 -20.59
C PRO A 81 -1.32 53.31 -21.38
N ALA A 82 -1.19 52.00 -21.21
CA ALA A 82 -2.10 51.03 -21.79
C ALA A 82 -3.52 51.23 -21.21
N THR A 83 -4.51 51.24 -22.07
CA THR A 83 -5.92 51.22 -21.71
C THR A 83 -6.19 50.00 -20.80
N PRO A 84 -6.89 50.15 -19.66
CA PRO A 84 -7.22 49.01 -18.79
C PRO A 84 -7.98 47.94 -19.56
N SER A 85 -7.48 46.71 -19.53
CA SER A 85 -8.18 45.54 -20.07
C SER A 85 -9.52 45.37 -19.34
N PRO A 86 -10.60 44.99 -20.05
CA PRO A 86 -11.87 44.69 -19.40
C PRO A 86 -11.69 43.57 -18.36
N PRO A 87 -12.43 43.61 -17.24
CA PRO A 87 -12.35 42.54 -16.24
C PRO A 87 -12.77 41.19 -16.87
N PRO A 88 -12.16 40.07 -16.44
CA PRO A 88 -12.53 38.75 -16.94
C PRO A 88 -14.00 38.48 -16.66
N PRO A 89 -14.70 37.74 -17.55
CA PRO A 89 -16.10 37.41 -17.33
C PRO A 89 -16.30 36.69 -16.01
N TYR A 90 -17.26 37.11 -15.23
CA TYR A 90 -17.66 36.50 -13.95
C TYR A 90 -18.13 35.08 -14.22
N THR A 91 -17.33 34.07 -13.89
CA THR A 91 -17.77 32.68 -13.82
C THR A 91 -18.43 32.48 -12.46
N PRO A 92 -19.72 32.10 -12.40
CA PRO A 92 -20.36 31.77 -11.13
C PRO A 92 -19.57 30.67 -10.41
N PRO A 93 -19.48 30.68 -9.08
CA PRO A 93 -18.83 29.58 -8.34
C PRO A 93 -19.54 28.28 -8.70
N THR A 94 -18.75 27.25 -9.06
CA THR A 94 -19.25 25.90 -9.27
C THR A 94 -20.01 25.46 -8.02
N PRO A 95 -21.27 24.95 -8.15
CA PRO A 95 -22.02 24.48 -6.99
C PRO A 95 -21.18 23.48 -6.20
N SER A 96 -21.15 23.64 -4.87
CA SER A 96 -20.55 22.64 -3.99
C SER A 96 -21.16 21.26 -4.29
N PRO A 97 -20.36 20.17 -4.30
CA PRO A 97 -20.90 18.84 -4.48
C PRO A 97 -21.99 18.59 -3.43
N PRO A 98 -23.10 17.94 -3.80
CA PRO A 98 -24.18 17.65 -2.86
C PRO A 98 -23.62 16.87 -1.66
N PRO A 99 -24.16 17.07 -0.44
CA PRO A 99 -23.74 16.28 0.72
C PRO A 99 -23.89 14.81 0.38
N HIS A 100 -22.83 14.02 0.66
CA HIS A 100 -22.80 12.59 0.40
C HIS A 100 -24.04 11.94 1.06
N THR A 101 -24.95 11.47 0.24
CA THR A 101 -26.07 10.64 0.72
C THR A 101 -25.46 9.40 1.38
N PRO A 102 -25.81 9.06 2.64
CA PRO A 102 -25.33 7.82 3.24
C PRO A 102 -25.65 6.65 2.30
N SER A 103 -24.66 5.86 1.96
CA SER A 103 -24.87 4.63 1.19
C SER A 103 -25.94 3.78 1.87
N PRO A 104 -26.82 3.12 1.10
CA PRO A 104 -27.88 2.30 1.68
C PRO A 104 -27.24 1.26 2.64
N PRO A 105 -27.89 1.01 3.79
CA PRO A 105 -27.34 0.06 4.77
C PRO A 105 -27.14 -1.30 4.11
N THR A 106 -25.90 -1.78 4.14
CA THR A 106 -25.56 -3.11 3.64
C THR A 106 -26.31 -4.12 4.48
N LYS A 107 -27.10 -4.98 3.84
CA LYS A 107 -27.99 -5.95 4.49
C LYS A 107 -27.24 -6.72 5.58
N GLY A 108 -27.59 -6.51 6.85
CA GLY A 108 -27.01 -7.22 8.01
C GLY A 108 -25.90 -6.50 8.79
N LEU A 109 -25.26 -5.44 8.24
CA LEU A 109 -24.24 -4.69 8.96
C LEU A 109 -24.81 -3.47 9.70
N ALA A 110 -24.30 -3.19 10.89
CA ALA A 110 -24.70 -2.03 11.68
C ALA A 110 -23.50 -1.43 12.44
N VAL A 111 -23.47 -0.11 12.57
CA VAL A 111 -22.54 0.55 13.49
C VAL A 111 -22.90 0.18 14.93
N GLY A 112 -21.89 -0.26 15.69
CA GLY A 112 -22.08 -0.68 17.07
C GLY A 112 -22.88 -1.99 17.21
N TYR A 113 -22.79 -2.87 16.22
CA TYR A 113 -23.44 -4.19 16.24
C TYR A 113 -23.22 -4.95 17.55
N TYR A 114 -22.01 -4.88 18.09
CA TYR A 114 -21.61 -5.58 19.33
C TYR A 114 -21.92 -4.84 20.62
N LYS A 115 -22.59 -3.68 20.62
CA LYS A 115 -22.87 -2.89 21.84
C LYS A 115 -23.54 -3.68 22.97
N LYS A 116 -24.33 -4.70 22.63
CA LYS A 116 -25.04 -5.54 23.63
C LYS A 116 -24.29 -6.82 23.97
N SER A 117 -23.69 -7.49 22.97
CA SER A 117 -23.07 -8.81 23.12
C SER A 117 -21.61 -8.76 23.56
N CYS A 118 -20.87 -7.74 23.10
CA CYS A 118 -19.46 -7.52 23.44
C CYS A 118 -19.12 -6.02 23.36
N PRO A 119 -19.53 -5.20 24.34
CA PRO A 119 -19.40 -3.74 24.28
C PRO A 119 -17.99 -3.23 24.09
N ARG A 120 -16.98 -4.02 24.47
CA ARG A 120 -15.56 -3.68 24.40
C ARG A 120 -14.84 -4.23 23.16
N ALA A 121 -15.55 -4.88 22.24
CA ALA A 121 -14.93 -5.53 21.07
C ALA A 121 -14.02 -4.57 20.28
N GLU A 122 -14.53 -3.39 19.93
CA GLU A 122 -13.77 -2.40 19.16
C GLU A 122 -12.59 -1.81 19.95
N ASP A 123 -12.75 -1.56 21.25
CA ASP A 123 -11.68 -1.06 22.10
C ASP A 123 -10.56 -2.07 22.30
N ILE A 124 -10.89 -3.37 22.37
CA ILE A 124 -9.90 -4.46 22.45
C ILE A 124 -9.07 -4.49 21.17
N VAL A 125 -9.70 -4.44 19.99
CA VAL A 125 -8.98 -4.40 18.71
C VAL A 125 -8.08 -3.17 18.65
N ARG A 126 -8.63 -1.99 18.95
CA ARG A 126 -7.88 -0.72 18.94
C ARG A 126 -6.66 -0.76 19.84
N LYS A 127 -6.80 -1.34 21.03
CA LYS A 127 -5.68 -1.48 21.97
C LYS A 127 -4.58 -2.39 21.41
N VAL A 128 -4.95 -3.53 20.80
CA VAL A 128 -3.96 -4.43 20.19
C VAL A 128 -3.26 -3.77 19.02
N VAL A 129 -4.00 -3.08 18.15
CA VAL A 129 -3.44 -2.35 17.00
C VAL A 129 -2.50 -1.23 17.46
N SER A 130 -2.84 -0.53 18.57
CA SER A 130 -2.00 0.56 19.09
C SER A 130 -0.61 0.11 19.54
N ASP A 131 -0.44 -1.17 19.87
CA ASP A 131 0.82 -1.75 20.31
C ASP A 131 1.71 -2.20 19.11
N ALA A 132 1.16 -2.19 17.88
CA ALA A 132 1.88 -2.56 16.67
C ALA A 132 2.73 -1.39 16.13
N ASN A 133 3.83 -1.72 15.43
CA ASN A 133 4.62 -0.70 14.72
C ASN A 133 3.94 -0.24 13.41
N ALA A 134 4.40 0.87 12.85
CA ALA A 134 3.81 1.46 11.64
C ALA A 134 3.80 0.51 10.44
N GLY A 135 4.83 -0.33 10.27
CA GLY A 135 4.89 -1.30 9.19
C GLY A 135 3.82 -2.40 9.30
N ILE A 136 3.53 -2.87 10.51
CA ILE A 136 2.44 -3.82 10.77
C ILE A 136 1.09 -3.13 10.61
N MET A 137 0.92 -1.89 11.08
CA MET A 137 -0.32 -1.12 10.86
C MET A 137 -0.60 -0.95 9.34
N ALA A 138 0.40 -0.62 8.52
CA ALA A 138 0.26 -0.58 7.07
C ALA A 138 -0.14 -1.96 6.51
N GLY A 139 0.44 -3.04 7.05
CA GLY A 139 0.07 -4.41 6.74
C GLY A 139 -1.39 -4.74 7.04
N LEU A 140 -1.95 -4.25 8.15
CA LEU A 140 -3.36 -4.47 8.53
C LEU A 140 -4.33 -3.78 7.56
N ILE A 141 -4.02 -2.60 7.06
CA ILE A 141 -4.83 -1.92 6.03
C ILE A 141 -4.84 -2.75 4.75
N ARG A 142 -3.66 -3.25 4.33
CA ARG A 142 -3.53 -4.10 3.16
C ARG A 142 -4.22 -5.46 3.37
N LEU A 143 -4.12 -6.06 4.55
CA LEU A 143 -4.78 -7.31 4.89
C LEU A 143 -6.30 -7.19 4.76
N PHE A 144 -6.89 -6.08 5.23
CA PHE A 144 -8.32 -5.80 5.07
C PHE A 144 -8.74 -5.67 3.59
N PHE A 145 -7.93 -5.01 2.75
CA PHE A 145 -8.17 -4.93 1.31
C PHE A 145 -8.11 -6.31 0.65
N HIS A 146 -7.07 -7.10 0.94
CA HIS A 146 -6.90 -8.44 0.36
C HIS A 146 -8.00 -9.41 0.77
N ASP A 147 -8.49 -9.33 2.02
CA ASP A 147 -9.63 -10.09 2.49
C ASP A 147 -10.86 -9.76 1.63
N CYS A 148 -11.25 -8.48 1.60
CA CYS A 148 -12.46 -8.02 0.95
C CYS A 148 -12.51 -8.29 -0.56
N PHE A 149 -11.37 -8.26 -1.25
CA PHE A 149 -11.32 -8.35 -2.71
C PHE A 149 -11.34 -9.77 -3.24
N VAL A 150 -11.02 -10.79 -2.46
CA VAL A 150 -11.01 -12.18 -2.97
C VAL A 150 -12.40 -12.82 -2.85
N ARG A 151 -12.88 -13.10 -1.65
CA ARG A 151 -14.17 -13.76 -1.41
C ARG A 151 -15.22 -12.87 -0.74
N GLY A 152 -14.93 -11.58 -0.62
CA GLY A 152 -15.64 -10.63 0.21
C GLY A 152 -15.01 -10.50 1.60
N CYS A 153 -15.49 -9.56 2.39
CA CYS A 153 -14.96 -9.32 3.74
C CYS A 153 -15.40 -10.43 4.69
N ASP A 154 -14.74 -11.60 4.60
CA ASP A 154 -15.15 -12.82 5.30
C ASP A 154 -13.99 -13.53 6.05
N ALA A 155 -12.85 -12.87 6.15
CA ALA A 155 -11.64 -13.39 6.81
C ALA A 155 -11.12 -14.73 6.25
N SER A 156 -11.49 -15.09 5.00
CA SER A 156 -10.96 -16.28 4.33
C SER A 156 -9.46 -16.24 4.15
N VAL A 157 -8.88 -15.05 3.97
CA VAL A 157 -7.43 -14.81 3.89
C VAL A 157 -6.68 -15.27 5.14
N LEU A 158 -7.34 -15.40 6.28
CA LEU A 158 -6.71 -15.81 7.54
C LEU A 158 -6.56 -17.33 7.69
N LEU A 159 -7.28 -18.12 6.90
CA LEU A 159 -7.29 -19.57 7.02
C LEU A 159 -5.93 -20.17 6.69
N ASP A 160 -5.43 -21.04 7.58
CA ASP A 160 -4.21 -21.83 7.35
C ASP A 160 -4.52 -23.02 6.46
N GLN A 161 -3.51 -23.47 5.73
CA GLN A 161 -3.62 -24.64 4.88
C GLN A 161 -3.71 -25.90 5.73
N VAL A 162 -4.76 -26.71 5.51
CA VAL A 162 -4.95 -28.00 6.15
C VAL A 162 -4.54 -29.13 5.18
N ASP A 163 -4.98 -29.07 3.93
CA ASP A 163 -4.61 -30.02 2.88
C ASP A 163 -3.43 -29.45 2.05
N PRO A 164 -2.27 -30.15 1.98
CA PRO A 164 -1.15 -29.74 1.15
C PRO A 164 -1.50 -29.54 -0.34
N ASN A 165 -2.54 -30.20 -0.85
CA ASN A 165 -2.96 -30.11 -2.24
C ASN A 165 -3.99 -29.00 -2.48
N SER A 166 -4.46 -28.32 -1.43
CA SER A 166 -5.42 -27.24 -1.50
C SER A 166 -4.89 -26.00 -0.78
N PRO A 167 -3.94 -25.26 -1.39
CA PRO A 167 -3.37 -24.08 -0.77
C PRO A 167 -4.43 -22.97 -0.60
N THR A 168 -4.45 -22.36 0.60
CA THR A 168 -5.35 -21.26 0.92
C THR A 168 -4.87 -19.93 0.33
N GLU A 169 -5.68 -18.89 0.43
CA GLU A 169 -5.36 -17.53 -0.04
C GLU A 169 -3.99 -17.04 0.45
N LYS A 170 -3.55 -17.41 1.66
CA LYS A 170 -2.22 -17.06 2.19
C LYS A 170 -1.07 -17.44 1.25
N PHE A 171 -1.23 -18.51 0.49
CA PHE A 171 -0.23 -19.02 -0.45
C PHE A 171 -0.42 -18.49 -1.88
N GLY A 172 -1.44 -17.65 -2.11
CA GLY A 172 -1.56 -16.89 -3.34
C GLY A 172 -0.40 -15.89 -3.50
N ILE A 173 0.14 -15.78 -4.71
CA ILE A 173 1.32 -14.93 -4.98
C ILE A 173 1.17 -13.50 -4.39
N PRO A 174 0.05 -12.78 -4.56
CA PRO A 174 -0.10 -11.45 -3.99
C PRO A 174 -0.10 -11.41 -2.46
N ASN A 175 -0.39 -12.55 -1.81
CA ASN A 175 -0.59 -12.65 -0.37
C ASN A 175 0.66 -13.08 0.39
N LEU A 176 1.72 -13.56 -0.28
CA LEU A 176 2.95 -14.03 0.36
C LEU A 176 3.65 -12.95 1.19
N SER A 177 3.41 -11.69 0.91
CA SER A 177 3.95 -10.53 1.63
C SER A 177 2.98 -9.88 2.62
N LEU A 178 1.80 -10.49 2.88
CA LEU A 178 0.86 -10.01 3.88
C LEU A 178 1.44 -10.13 5.29
N ARG A 179 1.08 -9.19 6.17
CA ARG A 179 1.58 -9.08 7.54
C ARG A 179 0.45 -8.66 8.49
N GLY A 180 0.63 -8.92 9.80
CA GLY A 180 -0.32 -8.52 10.84
C GLY A 180 -1.29 -9.62 11.24
N PHE A 181 -1.14 -10.83 10.74
CA PHE A 181 -1.96 -11.98 11.13
C PHE A 181 -1.92 -12.23 12.65
N GLU A 182 -0.76 -12.06 13.28
CA GLU A 182 -0.55 -12.20 14.72
C GLU A 182 -1.29 -11.14 15.53
N VAL A 183 -1.49 -9.95 14.98
CA VAL A 183 -2.29 -8.87 15.59
C VAL A 183 -3.76 -9.26 15.61
N ILE A 184 -4.26 -9.83 14.51
CA ILE A 184 -5.64 -10.35 14.44
C ILE A 184 -5.83 -11.48 15.43
N ASP A 185 -4.91 -12.46 15.51
CA ASP A 185 -4.98 -13.57 16.47
C ASP A 185 -4.99 -13.05 17.91
N ALA A 186 -4.13 -12.10 18.24
CA ALA A 186 -4.06 -11.51 19.58
C ALA A 186 -5.34 -10.74 19.95
N ALA A 187 -5.93 -10.00 19.02
CA ALA A 187 -7.19 -9.29 19.22
C ALA A 187 -8.33 -10.30 19.43
N LYS A 188 -8.43 -11.32 18.59
CA LYS A 188 -9.45 -12.36 18.68
C LYS A 188 -9.36 -13.10 20.03
N ALA A 189 -8.17 -13.52 20.44
CA ALA A 189 -7.96 -14.21 21.71
C ALA A 189 -8.40 -13.37 22.91
N ARG A 190 -8.16 -12.05 22.90
CA ARG A 190 -8.63 -11.14 23.96
C ARG A 190 -10.15 -10.98 23.95
N ILE A 191 -10.77 -10.91 22.75
CA ILE A 191 -12.22 -10.85 22.60
C ILE A 191 -12.87 -12.13 23.12
N GLU A 192 -12.38 -13.32 22.76
CA GLU A 192 -12.90 -14.60 23.23
C GLU A 192 -12.84 -14.71 24.77
N LYS A 193 -11.75 -14.20 25.37
CA LYS A 193 -11.60 -14.16 26.84
C LYS A 193 -12.58 -13.22 27.52
N GLU A 194 -12.87 -12.07 26.92
CA GLU A 194 -13.72 -11.02 27.50
C GLU A 194 -15.22 -11.30 27.31
N CYS A 195 -15.59 -11.74 26.10
CA CYS A 195 -16.97 -11.78 25.66
C CYS A 195 -17.52 -13.20 25.46
N GLY A 196 -16.68 -14.22 25.61
CA GLY A 196 -17.03 -15.61 25.28
C GLY A 196 -16.88 -15.93 23.82
N SER A 197 -17.03 -17.22 23.50
CA SER A 197 -16.87 -17.73 22.14
C SER A 197 -18.07 -17.44 21.26
N ASP A 198 -17.82 -17.43 19.95
CA ASP A 198 -18.85 -17.33 18.91
C ASP A 198 -19.64 -15.99 18.90
N VAL A 199 -19.00 -14.90 19.44
CA VAL A 199 -19.66 -13.58 19.55
C VAL A 199 -19.18 -12.62 18.45
N VAL A 200 -17.86 -12.47 18.26
CA VAL A 200 -17.27 -11.52 17.31
C VAL A 200 -16.52 -12.27 16.22
N SER A 201 -16.87 -12.02 14.96
CA SER A 201 -16.24 -12.66 13.82
C SER A 201 -14.79 -12.19 13.59
N CYS A 202 -13.98 -13.05 12.99
CA CYS A 202 -12.63 -12.69 12.53
C CYS A 202 -12.69 -11.63 11.42
N ALA A 203 -13.71 -11.66 10.57
CA ALA A 203 -13.95 -10.66 9.54
C ALA A 203 -14.15 -9.25 10.11
N ASP A 204 -14.91 -9.13 11.21
CA ASP A 204 -15.07 -7.85 11.89
C ASP A 204 -13.79 -7.42 12.61
N VAL A 205 -13.01 -8.36 13.17
CA VAL A 205 -11.70 -8.05 13.76
C VAL A 205 -10.74 -7.49 12.70
N VAL A 206 -10.70 -8.04 11.49
CA VAL A 206 -9.90 -7.53 10.37
C VAL A 206 -10.36 -6.12 9.97
N ALA A 207 -11.67 -5.90 9.84
CA ALA A 207 -12.23 -4.61 9.46
C ALA A 207 -11.93 -3.52 10.51
N PHE A 208 -12.09 -3.83 11.80
CA PHE A 208 -11.73 -2.93 12.90
C PHE A 208 -10.22 -2.67 12.93
N ALA A 209 -9.39 -3.67 12.71
CA ALA A 209 -7.94 -3.52 12.69
C ALA A 209 -7.48 -2.59 11.53
N GLY A 210 -8.04 -2.73 10.33
CA GLY A 210 -7.78 -1.85 9.20
C GLY A 210 -8.20 -0.40 9.47
N ARG A 211 -9.38 -0.18 10.09
CA ARG A 211 -9.84 1.13 10.54
C ARG A 211 -8.89 1.75 11.57
N ASP A 212 -8.53 1.00 12.61
CA ASP A 212 -7.74 1.54 13.71
C ASP A 212 -6.29 1.77 13.29
N ALA A 213 -5.72 0.95 12.39
CA ALA A 213 -4.44 1.20 11.76
C ALA A 213 -4.45 2.52 10.96
N THR A 214 -5.50 2.76 10.18
CA THR A 214 -5.71 4.03 9.45
C THR A 214 -5.76 5.23 10.43
N TYR A 215 -6.48 5.08 11.53
CA TYR A 215 -6.59 6.10 12.57
C TYR A 215 -5.23 6.46 13.16
N PHE A 216 -4.42 5.48 13.56
CA PHE A 216 -3.10 5.74 14.14
C PHE A 216 -2.13 6.32 13.12
N LEU A 217 -2.06 5.78 11.92
CA LEU A 217 -1.15 6.25 10.87
C LEU A 217 -1.52 7.63 10.31
N SER A 218 -2.78 8.08 10.49
CA SER A 218 -3.20 9.44 10.14
C SER A 218 -2.98 10.46 11.27
N ASN A 219 -2.24 10.13 12.32
CA ASN A 219 -2.16 10.93 13.55
C ASN A 219 -3.55 11.20 14.16
N LYS A 220 -4.40 10.18 14.16
CA LYS A 220 -5.76 10.18 14.73
C LYS A 220 -6.77 11.10 14.01
N LYS A 221 -6.51 11.47 12.75
CA LYS A 221 -7.39 12.34 11.96
C LYS A 221 -8.43 11.57 11.15
N VAL A 222 -8.04 10.42 10.59
CA VAL A 222 -8.93 9.60 9.76
C VAL A 222 -9.55 8.51 10.63
N TYR A 223 -10.71 8.80 11.19
CA TYR A 223 -11.55 7.85 11.93
C TYR A 223 -12.91 7.76 11.26
N PHE A 224 -13.47 6.57 11.20
CA PHE A 224 -14.80 6.28 10.67
C PHE A 224 -15.45 5.15 11.45
N ASP A 225 -16.76 5.23 11.62
CA ASP A 225 -17.53 4.14 12.18
C ASP A 225 -17.59 2.99 11.18
N MET A 226 -17.08 1.82 11.56
CA MET A 226 -17.09 0.63 10.72
C MET A 226 -18.32 -0.22 11.06
N PRO A 227 -19.30 -0.31 10.14
CA PRO A 227 -20.41 -1.26 10.33
C PRO A 227 -19.89 -2.68 10.46
N SER A 228 -20.44 -3.44 11.41
CA SER A 228 -20.02 -4.79 11.78
C SER A 228 -21.23 -5.74 11.83
N GLY A 229 -20.99 -7.03 12.00
CA GLY A 229 -21.99 -8.08 11.88
C GLY A 229 -21.69 -9.06 10.74
N ARG A 230 -20.43 -9.06 10.22
CA ARG A 230 -19.94 -10.03 9.24
C ARG A 230 -19.85 -11.42 9.86
N TYR A 231 -19.97 -12.42 9.02
CA TYR A 231 -19.64 -13.80 9.33
C TYR A 231 -18.36 -14.21 8.59
N ASP A 232 -17.66 -15.19 9.14
CA ASP A 232 -16.41 -15.71 8.62
C ASP A 232 -16.66 -16.75 7.52
N GLY A 233 -15.86 -16.71 6.46
CA GLY A 233 -15.89 -17.67 5.37
C GLY A 233 -15.45 -19.07 5.81
N LEU A 234 -15.94 -20.08 5.10
CA LEU A 234 -15.69 -21.50 5.38
C LEU A 234 -14.60 -22.10 4.48
N VAL A 235 -14.17 -21.40 3.45
CA VAL A 235 -13.22 -21.87 2.44
C VAL A 235 -12.26 -20.77 2.03
N SER A 236 -11.07 -21.17 1.54
CA SER A 236 -10.01 -20.26 1.11
C SER A 236 -9.17 -20.94 0.04
N PHE A 237 -8.96 -20.31 -1.12
CA PHE A 237 -8.24 -20.90 -2.24
C PHE A 237 -7.23 -19.91 -2.85
N SER A 238 -5.98 -20.34 -2.98
CA SER A 238 -4.90 -19.51 -3.53
C SER A 238 -5.10 -19.08 -4.98
N ASN A 239 -5.75 -19.90 -5.79
CA ASN A 239 -6.01 -19.62 -7.21
C ASN A 239 -7.06 -18.53 -7.44
N GLU A 240 -7.79 -18.10 -6.39
CA GLU A 240 -8.74 -16.99 -6.46
C GLU A 240 -8.07 -15.63 -6.24
N THR A 241 -6.84 -15.60 -5.77
CA THR A 241 -6.16 -14.33 -5.46
C THR A 241 -5.80 -13.53 -6.70
N LEU A 242 -5.15 -14.14 -7.70
CA LEU A 242 -4.70 -13.45 -8.91
C LEU A 242 -5.85 -12.84 -9.75
N PRO A 243 -6.99 -13.52 -9.96
CA PRO A 243 -8.09 -12.94 -10.74
C PRO A 243 -8.85 -11.83 -10.00
N ASN A 244 -8.77 -11.77 -8.67
CA ASN A 244 -9.53 -10.84 -7.85
C ASN A 244 -8.73 -9.63 -7.36
N LEU A 245 -7.42 -9.77 -7.17
CA LEU A 245 -6.56 -8.67 -6.71
C LEU A 245 -5.93 -7.95 -7.91
N PRO A 246 -6.02 -6.61 -7.99
CA PRO A 246 -5.43 -5.85 -9.09
C PRO A 246 -3.89 -5.95 -9.04
N PRO A 247 -3.23 -6.35 -10.15
CA PRO A 247 -1.77 -6.46 -10.17
C PRO A 247 -1.11 -5.08 -10.25
N PRO A 248 0.14 -4.92 -9.75
CA PRO A 248 0.85 -3.64 -9.74
C PRO A 248 1.18 -3.08 -11.14
N PHE A 249 1.00 -3.89 -12.17
CA PHE A 249 1.18 -3.51 -13.58
C PHE A 249 -0.14 -3.35 -14.35
N ALA A 250 -1.28 -3.26 -13.65
CA ALA A 250 -2.60 -3.12 -14.28
C ALA A 250 -2.74 -1.78 -15.02
N THR A 251 -3.43 -1.82 -16.17
CA THR A 251 -3.88 -0.61 -16.86
C THR A 251 -5.06 0.04 -16.13
N VAL A 252 -5.35 1.31 -16.43
CA VAL A 252 -6.49 2.02 -15.82
C VAL A 252 -7.83 1.32 -16.08
N ASP A 253 -8.02 0.74 -17.27
CA ASP A 253 -9.25 0.02 -17.60
C ASP A 253 -9.37 -1.30 -16.83
N GLN A 254 -8.26 -2.02 -16.64
CA GLN A 254 -8.23 -3.22 -15.80
C GLN A 254 -8.53 -2.89 -14.33
N LEU A 255 -7.97 -1.79 -13.81
CA LEU A 255 -8.27 -1.31 -12.46
C LEU A 255 -9.76 -0.97 -12.31
N LYS A 256 -10.32 -0.18 -13.23
CA LYS A 256 -11.74 0.18 -13.24
C LYS A 256 -12.63 -1.07 -13.29
N ALA A 257 -12.34 -2.03 -14.16
CA ALA A 257 -13.10 -3.25 -14.27
C ALA A 257 -13.03 -4.10 -13.00
N ASN A 258 -11.85 -4.22 -12.39
CA ASN A 258 -11.65 -4.95 -11.14
C ASN A 258 -12.47 -4.33 -10.00
N PHE A 259 -12.36 -3.01 -9.76
CA PHE A 259 -13.10 -2.33 -8.70
C PHE A 259 -14.62 -2.32 -8.97
N ALA A 260 -15.04 -2.16 -10.22
CA ALA A 260 -16.46 -2.25 -10.60
C ALA A 260 -17.05 -3.64 -10.33
N SER A 261 -16.27 -4.72 -10.51
CA SER A 261 -16.70 -6.09 -10.16
C SER A 261 -16.94 -6.27 -8.66
N LYS A 262 -16.36 -5.39 -7.83
CA LYS A 262 -16.56 -5.34 -6.37
C LYS A 262 -17.61 -4.29 -5.96
N GLY A 263 -18.33 -3.70 -6.91
CA GLY A 263 -19.34 -2.67 -6.66
C GLY A 263 -18.79 -1.31 -6.27
N LEU A 264 -17.50 -1.06 -6.56
CA LEU A 264 -16.82 0.22 -6.29
C LEU A 264 -16.70 1.04 -7.58
N THR A 265 -16.85 2.35 -7.45
CA THR A 265 -16.73 3.31 -8.55
C THR A 265 -15.26 3.62 -8.90
N ALA A 266 -15.03 4.26 -10.06
CA ALA A 266 -13.70 4.74 -10.42
C ALA A 266 -13.16 5.81 -9.44
N ASP A 267 -14.01 6.67 -8.87
CA ASP A 267 -13.60 7.64 -7.85
C ASP A 267 -13.21 6.95 -6.53
N GLU A 268 -13.95 5.91 -6.12
CA GLU A 268 -13.59 5.09 -4.95
C GLU A 268 -12.30 4.31 -5.20
N MET A 269 -12.07 3.78 -6.41
CA MET A 269 -10.81 3.16 -6.81
C MET A 269 -9.63 4.12 -6.66
N VAL A 270 -9.71 5.32 -7.27
CA VAL A 270 -8.65 6.33 -7.13
C VAL A 270 -8.47 6.72 -5.67
N THR A 271 -9.55 6.87 -4.92
CA THR A 271 -9.52 7.24 -3.49
C THR A 271 -8.83 6.18 -2.64
N LEU A 272 -9.13 4.89 -2.85
CA LEU A 272 -8.53 3.77 -2.12
C LEU A 272 -7.07 3.52 -2.52
N SER A 273 -6.68 3.82 -3.77
CA SER A 273 -5.27 3.78 -4.20
C SER A 273 -4.39 4.70 -3.34
N GLY A 274 -4.97 5.73 -2.71
CA GLY A 274 -4.30 6.58 -1.72
C GLY A 274 -3.75 5.83 -0.51
N ALA A 275 -4.13 4.58 -0.27
CA ALA A 275 -3.50 3.72 0.74
C ALA A 275 -2.02 3.44 0.44
N HIS A 276 -1.55 3.63 -0.80
CA HIS A 276 -0.13 3.58 -1.16
C HIS A 276 0.69 4.77 -0.61
N THR A 277 0.09 5.66 0.18
CA THR A 277 0.80 6.67 0.98
C THR A 277 1.60 6.06 2.15
N ILE A 278 1.44 4.76 2.43
CA ILE A 278 2.12 4.04 3.52
C ILE A 278 2.59 2.67 3.08
N GLY A 279 3.54 2.12 3.84
CA GLY A 279 4.01 0.75 3.64
C GLY A 279 5.24 0.64 2.75
N ILE A 280 5.54 -0.58 2.38
CA ILE A 280 6.70 -0.94 1.57
C ILE A 280 6.29 -1.85 0.41
N SER A 281 7.09 -1.83 -0.66
CA SER A 281 6.98 -2.74 -1.80
C SER A 281 8.26 -3.52 -1.99
N HIS A 282 8.15 -4.78 -2.41
CA HIS A 282 9.26 -5.53 -2.97
C HIS A 282 9.67 -4.95 -4.32
N CYS A 283 10.96 -4.94 -4.61
CA CYS A 283 11.50 -4.44 -5.88
C CYS A 283 10.97 -5.23 -7.08
N SER A 284 10.76 -6.54 -6.94
CA SER A 284 10.20 -7.39 -7.99
C SER A 284 8.78 -6.97 -8.43
N SER A 285 8.04 -6.24 -7.59
CA SER A 285 6.69 -5.77 -7.92
C SER A 285 6.65 -4.70 -9.01
N PHE A 286 7.76 -3.98 -9.24
CA PHE A 286 7.86 -2.91 -10.24
C PHE A 286 9.12 -2.98 -11.11
N ASN A 287 9.95 -4.02 -10.90
CA ASN A 287 11.14 -4.32 -11.70
C ASN A 287 11.21 -5.83 -11.95
N SER A 288 10.45 -6.32 -12.92
CA SER A 288 10.29 -7.72 -13.27
C SER A 288 9.98 -7.88 -14.74
N SER A 289 9.72 -9.11 -15.20
CA SER A 289 9.27 -9.36 -16.57
C SER A 289 7.89 -8.76 -16.91
N PHE A 290 7.09 -8.40 -15.92
CA PHE A 290 5.75 -7.82 -16.08
C PHE A 290 5.73 -6.30 -15.92
N SER A 291 6.73 -5.71 -15.27
CA SER A 291 6.82 -4.29 -14.99
C SER A 291 8.28 -3.86 -14.95
N ASP A 292 8.67 -2.96 -15.82
CA ASP A 292 10.05 -2.45 -15.94
C ASP A 292 10.07 -0.94 -15.67
N ARG A 293 9.61 -0.57 -14.46
CA ARG A 293 9.54 0.83 -14.02
C ARG A 293 10.90 1.49 -13.89
N LEU A 294 11.96 0.68 -13.77
CA LEU A 294 13.33 1.19 -13.68
C LEU A 294 14.01 1.36 -15.06
N ASN A 295 13.31 1.18 -16.16
CA ASN A 295 13.85 1.39 -17.50
C ASN A 295 13.64 2.84 -17.98
N PRO A 296 14.70 3.64 -18.19
CA PRO A 296 14.58 5.04 -18.57
C PRO A 296 14.04 5.27 -19.99
N ARG A 297 13.91 4.20 -20.80
CA ARG A 297 13.41 4.29 -22.16
C ARG A 297 11.90 4.11 -22.26
N THR A 298 11.30 3.44 -21.29
CA THR A 298 9.88 3.03 -21.32
C THR A 298 9.07 3.58 -20.15
N SER A 299 9.72 3.88 -19.02
CA SER A 299 9.08 4.38 -17.81
C SER A 299 8.94 5.89 -17.82
N ASP A 300 7.83 6.39 -17.30
CA ASP A 300 7.57 7.80 -17.01
C ASP A 300 8.02 8.22 -15.60
N MET A 301 8.66 7.32 -14.83
CA MET A 301 9.12 7.59 -13.47
C MET A 301 10.12 8.75 -13.43
N ASP A 302 10.03 9.59 -12.40
CA ASP A 302 11.01 10.64 -12.13
C ASP A 302 12.44 10.08 -12.17
N PRO A 303 13.37 10.70 -12.92
CA PRO A 303 14.73 10.17 -13.09
C PRO A 303 15.53 10.08 -11.79
N THR A 304 15.28 10.98 -10.83
CA THR A 304 15.97 10.99 -9.53
C THR A 304 15.51 9.82 -8.68
N LEU A 305 14.19 9.61 -8.62
CA LEU A 305 13.61 8.45 -7.95
C LEU A 305 14.10 7.16 -8.59
N MET A 306 14.04 7.06 -9.92
CA MET A 306 14.51 5.88 -10.66
C MET A 306 15.97 5.53 -10.33
N SER A 307 16.86 6.53 -10.31
CA SER A 307 18.27 6.33 -9.96
C SER A 307 18.43 5.80 -8.54
N SER A 308 17.70 6.38 -7.59
CA SER A 308 17.70 5.95 -6.18
C SER A 308 17.17 4.53 -6.02
N LEU A 309 16.08 4.18 -6.70
CA LEU A 309 15.48 2.84 -6.63
C LEU A 309 16.38 1.78 -7.27
N ARG A 310 17.07 2.09 -8.36
CA ARG A 310 18.06 1.18 -8.96
C ARG A 310 19.14 0.80 -7.97
N GLU A 311 19.58 1.74 -7.14
CA GLU A 311 20.58 1.47 -6.12
C GLU A 311 20.00 0.64 -4.97
N GLN A 312 18.83 1.01 -4.45
CA GLN A 312 18.15 0.31 -3.36
C GLN A 312 17.71 -1.12 -3.76
N CYS A 313 17.35 -1.33 -5.02
CA CYS A 313 16.92 -2.63 -5.54
C CYS A 313 18.07 -3.53 -6.02
N LYS A 314 19.33 -3.07 -5.97
CA LYS A 314 20.47 -3.95 -6.18
C LYS A 314 20.51 -5.01 -5.08
N SER A 315 20.72 -6.25 -5.48
CA SER A 315 20.85 -7.36 -4.56
C SER A 315 22.03 -8.24 -4.98
N ASP A 316 23.09 -8.20 -4.18
CA ASP A 316 24.27 -9.07 -4.37
C ASP A 316 24.00 -10.50 -3.91
N SER A 317 22.95 -10.70 -3.10
CA SER A 317 22.58 -11.99 -2.50
C SER A 317 21.40 -12.68 -3.17
N GLY A 318 20.80 -12.07 -4.22
CA GLY A 318 19.56 -12.56 -4.85
C GLY A 318 18.31 -12.35 -3.99
N SER A 319 18.40 -11.55 -2.91
CA SER A 319 17.25 -11.18 -2.09
C SER A 319 16.37 -10.16 -2.84
N ASP A 320 15.04 -10.24 -2.63
CA ASP A 320 14.09 -9.25 -3.14
C ASP A 320 13.96 -8.09 -2.15
N ASN A 321 14.77 -7.06 -2.35
CA ASN A 321 14.81 -5.88 -1.48
C ASN A 321 13.45 -5.18 -1.44
N THR A 322 13.21 -4.43 -0.36
CA THR A 322 11.99 -3.63 -0.19
C THR A 322 12.32 -2.14 -0.12
N VAL A 323 11.41 -1.33 -0.66
CA VAL A 323 11.48 0.14 -0.63
C VAL A 323 10.16 0.71 -0.12
N VAL A 324 10.18 1.95 0.39
CA VAL A 324 8.96 2.63 0.84
C VAL A 324 8.06 2.98 -0.34
N GLN A 325 6.73 2.91 -0.12
CA GLN A 325 5.74 3.32 -1.13
C GLN A 325 5.71 4.83 -1.32
N ASP A 326 5.63 5.58 -0.24
CA ASP A 326 5.62 7.04 -0.27
C ASP A 326 6.97 7.57 0.22
N ILE A 327 7.73 8.16 -0.68
CA ILE A 327 9.06 8.73 -0.37
C ILE A 327 9.00 10.02 0.45
N LYS A 328 7.82 10.68 0.50
CA LYS A 328 7.63 11.97 1.21
C LYS A 328 7.13 11.76 2.63
N THR A 329 6.17 10.86 2.82
CA THR A 329 5.55 10.58 4.14
C THR A 329 5.35 9.08 4.38
N PRO A 330 6.42 8.25 4.45
CA PRO A 330 6.35 6.78 4.37
C PRO A 330 5.47 6.09 5.40
N ASN A 331 5.25 6.71 6.55
CA ASN A 331 4.49 6.13 7.68
C ASN A 331 3.26 6.97 8.05
N LYS A 332 2.74 7.78 7.12
CA LYS A 332 1.61 8.66 7.42
C LYS A 332 0.52 8.54 6.36
N VAL A 333 -0.69 8.25 6.81
CA VAL A 333 -1.88 8.30 5.96
C VAL A 333 -2.23 9.76 5.69
N ASP A 334 -1.92 10.24 4.48
CA ASP A 334 -2.25 11.56 3.98
C ASP A 334 -2.32 11.57 2.44
N ASN A 335 -2.60 12.72 1.84
CA ASN A 335 -2.77 12.82 0.39
C ASN A 335 -1.46 13.00 -0.40
N LYS A 336 -0.29 12.75 0.19
CA LYS A 336 1.01 12.91 -0.49
C LYS A 336 1.18 11.93 -1.66
N TYR A 337 0.61 10.75 -1.54
CA TYR A 337 0.54 9.79 -2.64
C TYR A 337 0.08 10.43 -3.96
N TYR A 338 -1.00 11.24 -3.95
CA TYR A 338 -1.47 11.87 -5.18
C TYR A 338 -0.51 12.95 -5.71
N LYS A 339 0.25 13.59 -4.82
CA LYS A 339 1.31 14.53 -5.22
C LYS A 339 2.48 13.76 -5.87
N ASN A 340 2.79 12.57 -5.35
CA ASN A 340 3.78 11.68 -5.94
C ASN A 340 3.31 11.18 -7.32
N VAL A 341 2.02 10.82 -7.48
CA VAL A 341 1.45 10.46 -8.80
C VAL A 341 1.63 11.60 -9.81
N LEU A 342 1.29 12.84 -9.41
CA LEU A 342 1.45 14.03 -10.27
C LEU A 342 2.91 14.37 -10.61
N SER A 343 3.85 14.00 -9.74
CA SER A 343 5.30 14.19 -9.93
C SER A 343 5.99 12.98 -10.54
N HIS A 344 5.23 11.94 -10.96
CA HIS A 344 5.78 10.67 -11.44
C HIS A 344 6.69 9.93 -10.43
N GLU A 345 6.49 10.19 -9.14
CA GLU A 345 7.27 9.63 -8.04
C GLU A 345 6.55 8.43 -7.39
N VAL A 346 6.02 7.51 -8.20
CA VAL A 346 5.31 6.30 -7.76
C VAL A 346 5.96 5.03 -8.29
N LEU A 347 5.84 3.95 -7.54
CA LEU A 347 6.53 2.69 -7.84
C LEU A 347 5.83 1.91 -8.96
N PHE A 348 4.50 1.78 -8.90
CA PHE A 348 3.75 0.85 -9.75
C PHE A 348 3.28 1.47 -11.06
N ASP A 349 3.19 0.63 -12.10
CA ASP A 349 2.50 1.01 -13.34
C ASP A 349 1.02 1.31 -13.06
N SER A 350 0.40 0.56 -12.15
CA SER A 350 -1.00 0.78 -11.74
C SER A 350 -1.23 2.17 -11.11
N ASP A 351 -0.25 2.70 -10.35
CA ASP A 351 -0.32 4.06 -9.81
C ASP A 351 -0.18 5.11 -10.92
N ALA A 352 0.81 4.94 -11.80
CA ALA A 352 1.02 5.82 -12.95
C ALA A 352 -0.17 5.79 -13.93
N ALA A 353 -0.83 4.63 -14.06
CA ALA A 353 -2.01 4.44 -14.91
C ALA A 353 -3.20 5.33 -14.52
N LEU A 354 -3.30 5.77 -13.26
CA LEU A 354 -4.36 6.70 -12.83
C LEU A 354 -4.36 8.03 -13.59
N MET A 355 -3.24 8.40 -14.22
CA MET A 355 -3.12 9.60 -15.04
C MET A 355 -3.48 9.37 -16.52
N LYS A 356 -3.84 8.14 -16.93
CA LYS A 356 -4.06 7.79 -18.34
C LYS A 356 -5.51 7.94 -18.80
N ALA A 357 -6.45 8.25 -17.91
CA ALA A 357 -7.86 8.55 -18.25
C ALA A 357 -8.30 9.86 -17.61
N ASP A 358 -9.21 10.58 -18.27
CA ASP A 358 -9.62 11.94 -17.85
C ASP A 358 -10.28 11.92 -16.46
N ASP A 359 -11.20 11.00 -16.21
CA ASP A 359 -11.92 10.86 -14.95
C ASP A 359 -10.99 10.52 -13.77
N THR A 360 -10.07 9.57 -13.95
CA THR A 360 -9.11 9.20 -12.90
C THR A 360 -8.06 10.28 -12.65
N SER A 361 -7.55 10.92 -13.71
CA SER A 361 -6.59 12.02 -13.57
C SER A 361 -7.21 13.25 -12.91
N ALA A 362 -8.48 13.56 -13.18
CA ALA A 362 -9.23 14.60 -12.50
C ALA A 362 -9.40 14.29 -10.99
N ALA A 363 -9.74 13.04 -10.64
CA ALA A 363 -9.83 12.58 -9.26
C ALA A 363 -8.48 12.66 -8.52
N VAL A 364 -7.37 12.25 -9.16
CA VAL A 364 -6.01 12.40 -8.62
C VAL A 364 -5.70 13.86 -8.30
N ARG A 365 -5.98 14.78 -9.25
CA ARG A 365 -5.73 16.22 -9.05
C ARG A 365 -6.58 16.80 -7.90
N ALA A 366 -7.84 16.40 -7.81
CA ALA A 366 -8.74 16.83 -6.74
C ALA A 366 -8.25 16.36 -5.36
N ASN A 367 -7.88 15.08 -5.24
CA ASN A 367 -7.37 14.51 -4.00
C ASN A 367 -5.99 15.10 -3.62
N ALA A 368 -5.13 15.42 -4.59
CA ALA A 368 -3.84 16.07 -4.34
C ALA A 368 -4.00 17.49 -3.78
N LYS A 369 -5.07 18.21 -4.19
CA LYS A 369 -5.30 19.59 -3.85
C LYS A 369 -5.69 19.77 -2.38
N ASP A 370 -6.57 18.91 -1.85
CA ASP A 370 -7.15 19.05 -0.52
C ASP A 370 -7.11 17.72 0.25
N ASN A 371 -6.31 17.71 1.31
CA ASN A 371 -6.16 16.53 2.16
C ASN A 371 -7.44 16.20 2.93
N GLY A 372 -8.16 17.20 3.42
CA GLY A 372 -9.39 16.99 4.18
C GLY A 372 -10.51 16.39 3.30
N VAL A 373 -10.64 16.87 2.07
CA VAL A 373 -11.60 16.29 1.10
C VAL A 373 -11.25 14.84 0.79
N TRP A 374 -9.96 14.51 0.58
CA TRP A 374 -9.55 13.13 0.39
C TRP A 374 -9.79 12.27 1.63
N GLU A 375 -9.47 12.75 2.83
CA GLU A 375 -9.71 12.03 4.08
C GLU A 375 -11.17 11.60 4.23
N GLU A 376 -12.12 12.49 3.93
CA GLU A 376 -13.56 12.16 4.00
C GLU A 376 -13.96 11.14 2.94
N LYS A 377 -13.49 11.28 1.70
CA LYS A 377 -13.69 10.27 0.65
C LYS A 377 -13.11 8.91 1.05
N PHE A 378 -11.89 8.90 1.60
CA PHE A 378 -11.21 7.67 2.01
C PHE A 378 -11.98 6.94 3.11
N LYS A 379 -12.50 7.66 4.12
CA LYS A 379 -13.37 7.10 5.15
C LYS A 379 -14.59 6.39 4.53
N ALA A 380 -15.28 7.08 3.64
CA ALA A 380 -16.47 6.53 2.97
C ALA A 380 -16.12 5.31 2.11
N ALA A 381 -15.03 5.37 1.33
CA ALA A 381 -14.59 4.27 0.48
C ALA A 381 -14.13 3.04 1.29
N MET A 382 -13.47 3.22 2.42
CA MET A 382 -13.10 2.13 3.35
C MET A 382 -14.33 1.43 3.93
N VAL A 383 -15.38 2.18 4.27
CA VAL A 383 -16.67 1.61 4.72
C VAL A 383 -17.34 0.83 3.59
N ARG A 384 -17.34 1.38 2.37
CA ARG A 384 -17.88 0.71 1.18
C ARG A 384 -17.13 -0.57 0.88
N MET A 385 -15.80 -0.54 0.90
CA MET A 385 -14.96 -1.74 0.74
C MET A 385 -15.30 -2.80 1.80
N GLY A 386 -15.48 -2.38 3.06
CA GLY A 386 -15.85 -3.27 4.16
C GLY A 386 -17.22 -3.92 4.04
N ALA A 387 -18.00 -3.58 3.02
CA ALA A 387 -19.32 -4.12 2.76
C ALA A 387 -19.37 -5.08 1.55
N ILE A 388 -18.23 -5.41 0.94
CA ILE A 388 -18.14 -6.29 -0.23
C ILE A 388 -18.48 -7.72 0.19
N ASP A 389 -19.47 -8.32 -0.46
CA ASP A 389 -19.84 -9.75 -0.42
C ASP A 389 -19.83 -10.38 0.98
N VAL A 390 -20.36 -9.65 1.99
CA VAL A 390 -20.38 -10.08 3.38
C VAL A 390 -21.18 -11.37 3.56
N LYS A 391 -20.63 -12.30 4.35
CA LYS A 391 -21.31 -13.53 4.72
C LYS A 391 -22.33 -13.29 5.83
N THR A 392 -23.29 -14.21 5.92
CA THR A 392 -24.35 -14.23 6.93
C THR A 392 -24.31 -15.57 7.67
N ASN A 393 -25.18 -15.72 8.66
CA ASN A 393 -25.34 -17.00 9.37
C ASN A 393 -25.79 -18.19 8.48
N VAL A 394 -26.17 -17.93 7.23
CA VAL A 394 -26.57 -18.99 6.29
C VAL A 394 -25.36 -19.60 5.57
N ASN A 395 -24.31 -18.77 5.31
CA ASN A 395 -23.19 -19.15 4.47
C ASN A 395 -21.81 -18.83 5.09
N GLY A 396 -21.78 -18.59 6.40
CA GLY A 396 -20.58 -18.34 7.20
C GLY A 396 -20.78 -18.78 8.64
N GLU A 397 -19.76 -18.61 9.45
CA GLU A 397 -19.74 -18.93 10.88
C GLU A 397 -19.08 -17.78 11.69
N ILE A 398 -19.05 -17.90 13.00
CA ILE A 398 -18.19 -17.09 13.86
C ILE A 398 -17.04 -17.99 14.31
N ARG A 399 -15.86 -17.84 13.75
CA ARG A 399 -14.72 -18.67 14.09
C ARG A 399 -14.19 -18.33 15.51
N ARG A 400 -13.87 -19.36 16.28
CA ARG A 400 -13.22 -19.23 17.59
C ARG A 400 -11.74 -18.89 17.46
N LYS A 401 -11.10 -19.45 16.44
CA LYS A 401 -9.71 -19.16 16.06
C LYS A 401 -9.71 -18.75 14.59
N CYS A 402 -9.12 -17.61 14.26
CA CYS A 402 -9.22 -17.06 12.91
C CYS A 402 -8.52 -17.91 11.84
N ARG A 403 -7.62 -18.79 12.24
CA ARG A 403 -6.79 -19.62 11.33
C ARG A 403 -7.46 -20.90 10.85
N VAL A 404 -8.56 -21.31 11.46
CA VAL A 404 -9.24 -22.59 11.19
C VAL A 404 -10.74 -22.44 11.24
N VAL A 405 -11.44 -23.20 10.41
CA VAL A 405 -12.89 -23.38 10.46
C VAL A 405 -13.23 -24.16 11.73
N ASN A 406 -14.36 -23.84 12.38
CA ASN A 406 -14.79 -24.57 13.59
C ASN A 406 -15.05 -26.05 13.26
N SER A 407 -14.56 -26.93 14.12
CA SER A 407 -14.98 -28.34 14.06
C SER A 407 -16.40 -28.46 14.64
N HIS A 408 -17.30 -29.05 13.87
CA HIS A 408 -18.66 -29.39 14.27
C HIS A 408 -18.72 -30.74 14.97
#